data_f7bbed4f29d11f138cf7d24c779c412e
#
_entry.id   f7bbed4f29d11f138cf7d24c779c412e
#
_cell.length_a   1.000
_cell.length_b   1.000
_cell.length_c   1.000
_cell.angle_alpha   90.00
_cell.angle_beta   90.00
_cell.angle_gamma   90.00
#
_symmetry.space_group_name_H-M   'P 1'
#
loop_
_entity.id
_entity.type
_entity.pdbx_description
1 polymer ?
#
loop_
_entity_poly.entity_id
_entity_poly.type
_entity_poly.pdbx_seq_one_letter_code
_entity_poly.pdbx_strand_id
1 'polypeptide(L)'
;MSGQLTQALGLGGAAFVVALSGAMAPGPYLTVTITRTLTKGRLSAALMLIGHAALEGLLLVGFAFGLQRILSNPHVANVLALVGGAVLLWMGRDLLRSALRGTLHAEATTAAPESRLGPVLHGAAVSLANPYWLLWWMTIGVKLASDALAVGWLGVVAFFIGHELGDAAWYGFVIAAVSRGERLLSDRPYRVIIGACALFLLYLGARFALDGVGLL
;
A
#
# COMPACT_ATOMS: atom_id res chain seq x y z
N MET A 1 -25.78 20.21 14.98
CA MET A 1 -25.46 19.76 13.62
C MET A 1 -24.28 20.52 12.99
N SER A 2 -24.22 21.86 13.04
CA SER A 2 -23.11 22.64 12.47
C SER A 2 -21.75 22.32 13.09
N GLY A 3 -21.66 22.17 14.41
CA GLY A 3 -20.40 21.85 15.10
C GLY A 3 -19.83 20.46 14.75
N GLN A 4 -20.68 19.45 14.65
CA GLN A 4 -20.25 18.10 14.25
C GLN A 4 -19.76 18.06 12.81
N LEU A 5 -20.43 18.80 11.91
CA LEU A 5 -19.99 18.88 10.51
C LEU A 5 -18.61 19.55 10.40
N THR A 6 -18.40 20.64 11.13
CA THR A 6 -17.09 21.33 11.15
C THR A 6 -15.99 20.43 11.68
N GLN A 7 -16.25 19.68 12.76
CA GLN A 7 -15.31 18.70 13.30
C GLN A 7 -15.00 17.57 12.31
N ALA A 8 -16.03 17.02 11.66
CA ALA A 8 -15.85 15.97 10.66
C ALA A 8 -15.02 16.45 9.46
N LEU A 9 -15.30 17.65 8.94
CA LEU A 9 -14.53 18.23 7.83
C LEU A 9 -13.07 18.50 8.22
N GLY A 10 -12.83 19.02 9.43
CA GLY A 10 -11.47 19.20 9.96
C GLY A 10 -10.71 17.88 10.05
N LEU A 11 -11.40 16.82 10.51
CA LEU A 11 -10.83 15.47 10.61
C LEU A 11 -10.51 14.88 9.24
N GLY A 12 -11.41 15.05 8.26
CA GLY A 12 -11.17 14.61 6.87
C GLY A 12 -9.99 15.33 6.24
N GLY A 13 -9.86 16.64 6.44
CA GLY A 13 -8.70 17.42 5.98
C GLY A 13 -7.39 16.97 6.63
N ALA A 14 -7.39 16.75 7.95
CA ALA A 14 -6.24 16.21 8.65
C ALA A 14 -5.87 14.81 8.15
N ALA A 15 -6.86 13.94 7.95
CA ALA A 15 -6.67 12.59 7.42
C ALA A 15 -6.03 12.63 6.03
N PHE A 16 -6.49 13.52 5.15
CA PHE A 16 -5.90 13.72 3.82
C PHE A 16 -4.40 14.06 3.89
N VAL A 17 -4.04 15.06 4.71
CA VAL A 17 -2.64 15.49 4.83
C VAL A 17 -1.76 14.40 5.43
N VAL A 18 -2.28 13.71 6.46
CA VAL A 18 -1.55 12.64 7.15
C VAL A 18 -1.40 11.42 6.25
N ALA A 19 -2.45 11.03 5.50
CA ALA A 19 -2.38 9.96 4.51
C ALA A 19 -1.35 10.25 3.43
N LEU A 20 -1.34 11.47 2.87
CA LEU A 20 -0.29 11.89 1.92
C LEU A 20 1.11 11.66 2.49
N SER A 21 1.36 12.04 3.73
CA SER A 21 2.69 11.87 4.35
C SER A 21 3.07 10.39 4.48
N GLY A 22 2.10 9.51 4.76
CA GLY A 22 2.28 8.06 4.80
C GLY A 22 2.50 7.45 3.41
N ALA A 23 1.65 7.81 2.45
CA ALA A 23 1.72 7.30 1.07
C ALA A 23 3.01 7.70 0.35
N MET A 24 3.57 8.89 0.64
CA MET A 24 4.84 9.37 0.10
C MET A 24 6.05 8.62 0.64
N ALA A 25 5.92 7.93 1.76
CA ALA A 25 7.03 7.15 2.30
C ALA A 25 7.41 6.02 1.32
N PRO A 26 8.71 5.86 1.03
CA PRO A 26 9.16 4.77 0.17
C PRO A 26 8.86 3.43 0.84
N GLY A 27 8.02 2.62 0.22
CA GLY A 27 7.55 1.37 0.78
C GLY A 27 7.18 0.32 -0.26
N PRO A 28 6.81 -0.90 0.18
CA PRO A 28 6.43 -1.99 -0.70
C PRO A 28 5.29 -1.63 -1.66
N TYR A 29 4.27 -0.94 -1.16
CA TYR A 29 3.11 -0.60 -1.97
C TYR A 29 3.47 0.36 -3.11
N LEU A 30 4.27 1.40 -2.84
CA LEU A 30 4.78 2.31 -3.88
C LEU A 30 5.60 1.56 -4.93
N THR A 31 6.50 0.69 -4.48
CA THR A 31 7.36 -0.13 -5.34
C THR A 31 6.53 -1.03 -6.27
N VAL A 32 5.51 -1.71 -5.71
CA VAL A 32 4.61 -2.57 -6.48
C VAL A 32 3.73 -1.75 -7.42
N THR A 33 3.27 -0.57 -7.00
CA THR A 33 2.50 0.33 -7.88
C THR A 33 3.31 0.76 -9.09
N ILE A 34 4.57 1.15 -8.90
CA ILE A 34 5.49 1.50 -10.01
C ILE A 34 5.68 0.31 -10.94
N THR A 35 6.08 -0.84 -10.40
CA THR A 35 6.35 -2.03 -11.21
C THR A 35 5.12 -2.51 -11.95
N ARG A 36 3.95 -2.51 -11.30
CA ARG A 36 2.69 -2.90 -11.93
C ARG A 36 2.23 -1.91 -13.00
N THR A 37 2.44 -0.63 -12.79
CA THR A 37 2.18 0.39 -13.82
C THR A 37 2.99 0.10 -15.08
N LEU A 38 4.28 -0.23 -14.92
CA LEU A 38 5.19 -0.55 -16.01
C LEU A 38 4.88 -1.89 -16.68
N THR A 39 4.51 -2.93 -15.92
CA THR A 39 4.36 -4.30 -16.44
C THR A 39 2.95 -4.66 -16.85
N LYS A 40 1.92 -4.09 -16.21
CA LYS A 40 0.48 -4.42 -16.40
C LYS A 40 -0.36 -3.20 -16.78
N GLY A 41 0.26 -2.03 -16.84
CA GLY A 41 -0.37 -0.79 -17.23
C GLY A 41 -1.13 -0.07 -16.12
N ARG A 42 -1.48 1.18 -16.41
CA ARG A 42 -2.09 2.13 -15.46
C ARG A 42 -3.41 1.64 -14.85
N LEU A 43 -4.26 0.97 -15.63
CA LEU A 43 -5.56 0.51 -15.13
C LEU A 43 -5.39 -0.57 -14.06
N SER A 44 -4.49 -1.51 -14.29
CA SER A 44 -4.20 -2.57 -13.33
C SER A 44 -3.61 -2.01 -12.03
N ALA A 45 -2.71 -1.01 -12.12
CA ALA A 45 -2.18 -0.32 -10.94
C ALA A 45 -3.27 0.49 -10.20
N ALA A 46 -4.16 1.18 -10.92
CA ALA A 46 -5.27 1.91 -10.31
C ALA A 46 -6.28 0.99 -9.60
N LEU A 47 -6.55 -0.20 -10.14
CA LEU A 47 -7.42 -1.18 -9.49
C LEU A 47 -6.84 -1.73 -8.18
N MET A 48 -5.50 -1.69 -8.00
CA MET A 48 -4.89 -2.03 -6.71
C MET A 48 -5.31 -1.08 -5.60
N LEU A 49 -5.49 0.21 -5.90
CA LEU A 49 -5.95 1.21 -4.92
C LEU A 49 -7.33 0.85 -4.36
N ILE A 50 -8.20 0.27 -5.17
CA ILE A 50 -9.52 -0.20 -4.70
C ILE A 50 -9.35 -1.31 -3.66
N GLY A 51 -8.42 -2.23 -3.87
CA GLY A 51 -8.11 -3.29 -2.92
C GLY A 51 -7.49 -2.77 -1.62
N HIS A 52 -6.61 -1.78 -1.73
CA HIS A 52 -6.03 -1.06 -0.60
C HIS A 52 -7.14 -0.39 0.23
N ALA A 53 -7.95 0.45 -0.40
CA ALA A 53 -9.07 1.14 0.22
C ALA A 53 -10.09 0.18 0.88
N ALA A 54 -10.41 -0.92 0.21
CA ALA A 54 -11.31 -1.93 0.76
C ALA A 54 -10.74 -2.56 2.05
N LEU A 55 -9.44 -2.86 2.05
CA LEU A 55 -8.77 -3.38 3.25
C LEU A 55 -8.78 -2.37 4.40
N GLU A 56 -8.52 -1.09 4.11
CA GLU A 56 -8.54 -0.03 5.12
C GLU A 56 -9.94 0.23 5.66
N GLY A 57 -10.95 0.19 4.79
CA GLY A 57 -12.35 0.23 5.23
C GLY A 57 -12.72 -0.93 6.16
N LEU A 58 -12.25 -2.17 5.85
CA LEU A 58 -12.43 -3.33 6.72
C LEU A 58 -11.69 -3.16 8.04
N LEU A 59 -10.46 -2.62 8.02
CA LEU A 59 -9.68 -2.34 9.21
C LEU A 59 -10.39 -1.31 10.11
N LEU A 60 -10.94 -0.25 9.52
CA LEU A 60 -11.68 0.79 10.22
C LEU A 60 -12.94 0.23 10.89
N VAL A 61 -13.68 -0.64 10.19
CA VAL A 61 -14.79 -1.40 10.79
C VAL A 61 -14.28 -2.28 11.93
N GLY A 62 -13.18 -3.00 11.73
CA GLY A 62 -12.55 -3.82 12.76
C GLY A 62 -12.17 -3.03 14.02
N PHE A 63 -11.70 -1.80 13.87
CA PHE A 63 -11.39 -0.93 15.03
C PHE A 63 -12.65 -0.56 15.82
N ALA A 64 -13.78 -0.36 15.18
CA ALA A 64 -15.05 -0.17 15.88
C ALA A 64 -15.45 -1.39 16.75
N PHE A 65 -14.97 -2.59 16.38
CA PHE A 65 -15.18 -3.84 17.14
C PHE A 65 -13.97 -4.26 18.01
N GLY A 66 -12.97 -3.38 18.20
CA GLY A 66 -11.87 -3.62 19.13
C GLY A 66 -10.66 -4.37 18.54
N LEU A 67 -10.53 -4.44 17.21
CA LEU A 67 -9.40 -5.08 16.51
C LEU A 67 -8.04 -4.53 16.96
N GLN A 68 -7.96 -3.26 17.38
CA GLN A 68 -6.73 -2.65 17.88
C GLN A 68 -6.12 -3.43 19.06
N ARG A 69 -6.94 -4.07 19.92
CA ARG A 69 -6.44 -4.88 21.03
C ARG A 69 -5.68 -6.13 20.57
N ILE A 70 -6.12 -6.70 19.44
CA ILE A 70 -5.48 -7.89 18.85
C ILE A 70 -4.18 -7.47 18.18
N LEU A 71 -4.21 -6.40 17.38
CA LEU A 71 -3.05 -5.91 16.64
C LEU A 71 -1.95 -5.37 17.56
N SER A 72 -2.31 -4.83 18.74
CA SER A 72 -1.34 -4.37 19.74
C SER A 72 -0.63 -5.50 20.50
N ASN A 73 -0.97 -6.77 20.23
CA ASN A 73 -0.29 -7.91 20.83
C ASN A 73 1.08 -8.12 20.12
N PRO A 74 2.22 -8.11 20.87
CA PRO A 74 3.55 -8.27 20.27
C PRO A 74 3.72 -9.55 19.46
N HIS A 75 3.12 -10.66 19.88
CA HIS A 75 3.18 -11.92 19.13
C HIS A 75 2.48 -11.82 17.78
N VAL A 76 1.33 -11.13 17.73
CA VAL A 76 0.61 -10.88 16.46
C VAL A 76 1.45 -9.98 15.55
N ALA A 77 2.02 -8.90 16.08
CA ALA A 77 2.88 -7.99 15.32
C ALA A 77 4.10 -8.73 14.74
N ASN A 78 4.77 -9.59 15.53
CA ASN A 78 5.91 -10.38 15.07
C ASN A 78 5.52 -11.37 13.96
N VAL A 79 4.41 -12.07 14.11
CA VAL A 79 3.91 -13.00 13.07
C VAL A 79 3.59 -12.24 11.78
N LEU A 80 2.95 -11.08 11.87
CA LEU A 80 2.65 -10.24 10.70
C LEU A 80 3.93 -9.73 10.03
N ALA A 81 4.94 -9.33 10.81
CA ALA A 81 6.24 -8.93 10.28
C ALA A 81 6.94 -10.09 9.55
N LEU A 82 6.95 -11.30 10.11
CA LEU A 82 7.53 -12.48 9.48
C LEU A 82 6.83 -12.85 8.18
N VAL A 83 5.51 -12.93 8.20
CA VAL A 83 4.71 -13.28 7.01
C VAL A 83 4.86 -12.20 5.93
N GLY A 84 4.74 -10.93 6.31
CA GLY A 84 4.94 -9.81 5.39
C GLY A 84 6.35 -9.78 4.81
N GLY A 85 7.37 -9.98 5.66
CA GLY A 85 8.77 -10.09 5.24
C GLY A 85 8.98 -11.21 4.22
N ALA A 86 8.43 -12.40 4.46
CA ALA A 86 8.51 -13.54 3.54
C ALA A 86 7.85 -13.25 2.18
N VAL A 87 6.68 -12.60 2.19
CA VAL A 87 5.98 -12.19 0.95
C VAL A 87 6.82 -11.17 0.17
N LEU A 88 7.39 -10.16 0.83
CA LEU A 88 8.26 -9.17 0.18
C LEU A 88 9.53 -9.78 -0.41
N LEU A 89 10.15 -10.72 0.29
CA LEU A 89 11.31 -11.47 -0.22
C LEU A 89 10.95 -12.28 -1.46
N TRP A 90 9.82 -12.97 -1.43
CA TRP A 90 9.32 -13.72 -2.59
C TRP A 90 9.07 -12.81 -3.79
N MET A 91 8.34 -11.69 -3.60
CA MET A 91 8.05 -10.73 -4.66
C MET A 91 9.32 -10.06 -5.21
N GLY A 92 10.23 -9.63 -4.33
CA GLY A 92 11.49 -9.00 -4.71
C GLY A 92 12.39 -9.95 -5.52
N ARG A 93 12.47 -11.23 -5.10
CA ARG A 93 13.24 -12.25 -5.83
C ARG A 93 12.67 -12.50 -7.23
N ASP A 94 11.36 -12.61 -7.37
CA ASP A 94 10.70 -12.86 -8.65
C ASP A 94 10.91 -11.68 -9.60
N LEU A 95 10.69 -10.47 -9.11
CA LEU A 95 10.90 -9.23 -9.85
C LEU A 95 12.38 -9.06 -10.29
N LEU A 96 13.33 -9.39 -9.40
CA LEU A 96 14.76 -9.32 -9.73
C LEU A 96 15.13 -10.31 -10.84
N ARG A 97 14.59 -11.52 -10.78
CA ARG A 97 14.81 -12.53 -11.83
C ARG A 97 14.29 -12.05 -13.18
N SER A 98 13.08 -11.50 -13.23
CA SER A 98 12.49 -10.97 -14.47
C SER A 98 13.31 -9.79 -15.01
N ALA A 99 13.80 -8.90 -14.14
CA ALA A 99 14.67 -7.79 -14.54
C ALA A 99 16.01 -8.27 -15.13
N LEU A 100 16.64 -9.28 -14.51
CA LEU A 100 17.91 -9.85 -14.99
C LEU A 100 17.76 -10.62 -16.31
N ARG A 101 16.68 -11.37 -16.47
CA ARG A 101 16.40 -12.15 -17.69
C ARG A 101 15.96 -11.27 -18.86
N GLY A 102 15.50 -10.05 -18.63
CA GLY A 102 14.97 -9.17 -19.67
C GLY A 102 13.60 -9.61 -20.20
N THR A 103 12.86 -10.43 -19.43
CA THR A 103 11.57 -11.00 -19.85
C THR A 103 10.37 -10.08 -19.61
N LEU A 104 10.58 -8.98 -18.90
CA LEU A 104 9.51 -8.08 -18.43
C LEU A 104 8.57 -7.58 -19.53
N HIS A 105 9.12 -7.15 -20.68
CA HIS A 105 8.27 -6.71 -21.80
C HIS A 105 7.55 -7.89 -22.48
N ALA A 106 8.20 -9.03 -22.60
CA ALA A 106 7.60 -10.24 -23.15
C ALA A 106 6.49 -10.76 -22.24
N GLU A 107 6.70 -10.78 -20.93
CA GLU A 107 5.70 -11.18 -19.94
C GLU A 107 4.50 -10.22 -19.91
N ALA A 108 4.73 -8.91 -20.06
CA ALA A 108 3.66 -7.92 -20.14
C ALA A 108 2.80 -8.07 -21.40
N THR A 109 3.40 -8.43 -22.53
CA THR A 109 2.70 -8.60 -23.82
C THR A 109 2.03 -9.96 -23.99
N THR A 110 2.52 -11.02 -23.34
CA THR A 110 2.01 -12.39 -23.45
C THR A 110 1.12 -12.81 -22.28
N ALA A 111 1.03 -12.00 -21.23
CA ALA A 111 0.18 -12.30 -20.09
C ALA A 111 -1.29 -12.38 -20.53
N ALA A 112 -1.96 -13.48 -20.16
CA ALA A 112 -3.40 -13.61 -20.33
C ALA A 112 -4.13 -12.40 -19.71
N PRO A 113 -5.30 -12.01 -20.26
CA PRO A 113 -6.08 -10.93 -19.69
C PRO A 113 -6.35 -11.19 -18.20
N GLU A 114 -5.80 -10.34 -17.34
CA GLU A 114 -6.02 -10.43 -15.90
C GLU A 114 -7.47 -10.04 -15.60
N SER A 115 -8.17 -10.83 -14.78
CA SER A 115 -9.50 -10.44 -14.32
C SER A 115 -9.37 -9.13 -13.52
N ARG A 116 -10.40 -8.27 -13.54
CA ARG A 116 -10.40 -7.02 -12.76
C ARG A 116 -10.25 -7.24 -11.25
N LEU A 117 -10.64 -8.42 -10.78
CA LEU A 117 -10.51 -8.80 -9.37
C LEU A 117 -9.05 -9.11 -8.98
N GLY A 118 -8.23 -9.62 -9.90
CA GLY A 118 -6.82 -9.92 -9.63
C GLY A 118 -6.02 -8.72 -9.08
N PRO A 119 -6.03 -7.55 -9.76
CA PRO A 119 -5.38 -6.36 -9.24
C PRO A 119 -5.92 -5.88 -7.89
N VAL A 120 -7.24 -5.94 -7.68
CA VAL A 120 -7.88 -5.56 -6.41
C VAL A 120 -7.37 -6.43 -5.26
N LEU A 121 -7.42 -7.75 -5.43
CA LEU A 121 -6.90 -8.69 -4.43
C LEU A 121 -5.40 -8.51 -4.21
N HIS A 122 -4.65 -8.22 -5.28
CA HIS A 122 -3.22 -7.96 -5.17
C HIS A 122 -2.94 -6.69 -4.35
N GLY A 123 -3.71 -5.60 -4.56
CA GLY A 123 -3.59 -4.38 -3.77
C GLY A 123 -3.82 -4.62 -2.28
N ALA A 124 -4.88 -5.33 -1.93
CA ALA A 124 -5.16 -5.72 -0.54
C ALA A 124 -4.04 -6.61 0.04
N ALA A 125 -3.56 -7.60 -0.73
CA ALA A 125 -2.50 -8.50 -0.27
C ALA A 125 -1.17 -7.78 -0.04
N VAL A 126 -0.78 -6.85 -0.93
CA VAL A 126 0.45 -6.06 -0.77
C VAL A 126 0.36 -5.14 0.44
N SER A 127 -0.80 -4.54 0.70
CA SER A 127 -1.03 -3.71 1.88
C SER A 127 -0.93 -4.54 3.17
N LEU A 128 -1.61 -5.67 3.21
CA LEU A 128 -1.58 -6.57 4.37
C LEU A 128 -0.19 -7.15 4.63
N ALA A 129 0.58 -7.44 3.56
CA ALA A 129 1.96 -7.90 3.66
C ALA A 129 2.97 -6.79 3.97
N ASN A 130 2.54 -5.52 4.00
CA ASN A 130 3.40 -4.37 4.26
C ASN A 130 3.41 -4.02 5.75
N PRO A 131 4.45 -4.42 6.52
CA PRO A 131 4.52 -4.10 7.94
C PRO A 131 4.55 -2.60 8.24
N TYR A 132 5.07 -1.78 7.31
CA TYR A 132 5.04 -0.32 7.46
C TYR A 132 3.60 0.22 7.47
N TRP A 133 2.74 -0.27 6.57
CA TRP A 133 1.32 0.03 6.56
C TRP A 133 0.64 -0.39 7.88
N LEU A 134 0.97 -1.58 8.36
CA LEU A 134 0.43 -2.07 9.63
C LEU A 134 0.88 -1.19 10.82
N LEU A 135 2.18 -0.84 10.90
CA LEU A 135 2.70 0.05 11.94
C LEU A 135 2.03 1.43 11.89
N TRP A 136 1.82 1.98 10.70
CA TRP A 136 1.12 3.25 10.54
C TRP A 136 -0.31 3.18 11.11
N TRP A 137 -1.04 2.12 10.76
CA TRP A 137 -2.40 1.91 11.26
C TRP A 137 -2.45 1.64 12.76
N MET A 138 -1.49 0.93 13.34
CA MET A 138 -1.40 0.66 14.79
C MET A 138 -1.02 1.90 15.60
N THR A 139 -0.45 2.92 15.00
CA THR A 139 0.00 4.15 15.68
C THR A 139 -0.89 5.35 15.31
N ILE A 140 -0.68 5.90 14.14
CA ILE A 140 -1.37 7.10 13.66
C ILE A 140 -2.83 6.77 13.29
N GLY A 141 -3.03 5.69 12.55
CA GLY A 141 -4.34 5.30 12.05
C GLY A 141 -5.33 5.01 13.18
N VAL A 142 -4.92 4.25 14.20
CA VAL A 142 -5.79 3.94 15.35
C VAL A 142 -6.19 5.20 16.13
N LYS A 143 -5.28 6.18 16.25
CA LYS A 143 -5.60 7.45 16.92
C LYS A 143 -6.63 8.25 16.14
N LEU A 144 -6.42 8.43 14.84
CA LEU A 144 -7.35 9.14 13.97
C LEU A 144 -8.70 8.43 13.85
N ALA A 145 -8.70 7.10 13.77
CA ALA A 145 -9.93 6.30 13.79
C ALA A 145 -10.69 6.47 15.10
N SER A 146 -10.00 6.50 16.24
CA SER A 146 -10.62 6.74 17.55
C SER A 146 -11.24 8.13 17.64
N ASP A 147 -10.55 9.15 17.15
CA ASP A 147 -11.07 10.53 17.09
C ASP A 147 -12.31 10.60 16.15
N ALA A 148 -12.26 9.88 15.03
CA ALA A 148 -13.37 9.78 14.10
C ALA A 148 -14.60 9.13 14.73
N LEU A 149 -14.42 8.03 15.45
CA LEU A 149 -15.47 7.32 16.17
C LEU A 149 -16.09 8.20 17.27
N ALA A 150 -15.29 9.02 17.95
CA ALA A 150 -15.79 9.97 18.97
C ALA A 150 -16.71 11.06 18.38
N VAL A 151 -16.47 11.49 17.13
CA VAL A 151 -17.35 12.40 16.38
C VAL A 151 -18.62 11.68 15.90
N GLY A 152 -18.57 10.36 15.78
CA GLY A 152 -19.65 9.52 15.26
C GLY A 152 -19.51 9.19 13.78
N TRP A 153 -20.57 8.68 13.15
CA TRP A 153 -20.53 8.17 11.79
C TRP A 153 -20.04 9.19 10.73
N LEU A 154 -20.40 10.48 10.91
CA LEU A 154 -19.89 11.56 10.05
C LEU A 154 -18.38 11.72 10.14
N GLY A 155 -17.82 11.59 11.34
CA GLY A 155 -16.38 11.59 11.57
C GLY A 155 -15.70 10.43 10.87
N VAL A 156 -16.25 9.22 10.99
CA VAL A 156 -15.71 8.01 10.35
C VAL A 156 -15.71 8.13 8.85
N VAL A 157 -16.81 8.59 8.25
CA VAL A 157 -16.92 8.78 6.80
C VAL A 157 -15.95 9.85 6.31
N ALA A 158 -15.89 11.00 7.01
CA ALA A 158 -14.99 12.09 6.63
C ALA A 158 -13.51 11.67 6.75
N PHE A 159 -13.15 10.95 7.82
CA PHE A 159 -11.82 10.38 7.99
C PHE A 159 -11.47 9.44 6.84
N PHE A 160 -12.34 8.45 6.56
CA PHE A 160 -12.10 7.47 5.50
C PHE A 160 -11.95 8.15 4.14
N ILE A 161 -12.89 9.02 3.76
CA ILE A 161 -12.82 9.73 2.48
C ILE A 161 -11.55 10.60 2.39
N GLY A 162 -11.23 11.33 3.45
CA GLY A 162 -10.02 12.17 3.49
C GLY A 162 -8.76 11.34 3.31
N HIS A 163 -8.65 10.20 4.01
CA HIS A 163 -7.54 9.28 3.93
C HIS A 163 -7.36 8.72 2.51
N GLU A 164 -8.42 8.14 1.96
CA GLU A 164 -8.41 7.56 0.62
C GLU A 164 -8.12 8.58 -0.49
N LEU A 165 -8.58 9.81 -0.32
CA LEU A 165 -8.25 10.90 -1.26
C LEU A 165 -6.76 11.24 -1.20
N GLY A 166 -6.12 11.18 -0.03
CA GLY A 166 -4.67 11.35 0.11
C GLY A 166 -3.90 10.28 -0.65
N ASP A 167 -4.26 9.01 -0.44
CA ASP A 167 -3.65 7.88 -1.15
C ASP A 167 -3.91 7.94 -2.65
N ALA A 168 -5.16 8.20 -3.06
CA ALA A 168 -5.52 8.33 -4.46
C ALA A 168 -4.78 9.48 -5.15
N ALA A 169 -4.58 10.61 -4.47
CA ALA A 169 -3.84 11.74 -5.00
C ALA A 169 -2.38 11.37 -5.24
N TRP A 170 -1.72 10.74 -4.27
CA TRP A 170 -0.32 10.35 -4.40
C TRP A 170 -0.11 9.23 -5.41
N TYR A 171 -0.79 8.10 -5.24
CA TYR A 171 -0.62 6.96 -6.14
C TYR A 171 -1.15 7.25 -7.55
N GLY A 172 -2.21 8.04 -7.68
CA GLY A 172 -2.68 8.55 -8.97
C GLY A 172 -1.63 9.40 -9.68
N PHE A 173 -0.95 10.29 -8.95
CA PHE A 173 0.19 11.04 -9.46
C PHE A 173 1.33 10.13 -9.91
N VAL A 174 1.73 9.16 -9.09
CA VAL A 174 2.80 8.19 -9.41
C VAL A 174 2.44 7.38 -10.65
N ILE A 175 1.24 6.81 -10.72
CA ILE A 175 0.75 6.04 -11.87
C ILE A 175 0.79 6.89 -13.15
N ALA A 176 0.33 8.14 -13.07
CA ALA A 176 0.34 9.05 -14.20
C ALA A 176 1.77 9.43 -14.65
N ALA A 177 2.66 9.70 -13.71
CA ALA A 177 4.05 10.04 -13.99
C ALA A 177 4.81 8.86 -14.62
N VAL A 178 4.68 7.67 -14.03
CA VAL A 178 5.30 6.44 -14.52
C VAL A 178 4.76 6.07 -15.90
N SER A 179 3.45 6.12 -16.13
CA SER A 179 2.84 5.78 -17.43
C SER A 179 3.23 6.75 -18.55
N ARG A 180 3.51 8.02 -18.22
CA ARG A 180 4.01 8.97 -19.21
C ARG A 180 5.49 8.77 -19.49
N GLY A 181 6.26 8.49 -18.44
CA GLY A 181 7.70 8.24 -18.53
C GLY A 181 8.05 6.93 -19.25
N GLU A 182 7.23 5.88 -19.11
CA GLU A 182 7.44 4.58 -19.75
C GLU A 182 7.66 4.67 -21.26
N ARG A 183 6.89 5.52 -21.93
CA ARG A 183 7.00 5.74 -23.40
C ARG A 183 8.33 6.34 -23.84
N LEU A 184 9.08 6.91 -22.91
CA LEU A 184 10.39 7.55 -23.13
C LEU A 184 11.54 6.66 -22.68
N LEU A 185 11.24 5.54 -21.99
CA LEU A 185 12.26 4.63 -21.48
C LEU A 185 12.61 3.58 -22.52
N SER A 186 13.90 3.49 -22.87
CA SER A 186 14.46 2.32 -23.55
C SER A 186 14.56 1.14 -22.58
N ASP A 187 14.81 -0.06 -23.10
CA ASP A 187 14.86 -1.32 -22.30
C ASP A 187 15.82 -1.25 -21.10
N ARG A 188 16.93 -0.56 -21.26
CA ARG A 188 17.97 -0.50 -20.23
C ARG A 188 17.55 0.30 -18.98
N PRO A 189 17.09 1.57 -19.08
CA PRO A 189 16.54 2.30 -17.93
C PRO A 189 15.34 1.59 -17.30
N TYR A 190 14.46 0.99 -18.10
CA TYR A 190 13.33 0.23 -17.61
C TYR A 190 13.78 -0.91 -16.69
N ARG A 191 14.73 -1.74 -17.13
CA ARG A 191 15.28 -2.83 -16.33
C ARG A 191 15.99 -2.35 -15.05
N VAL A 192 16.67 -1.20 -15.12
CA VAL A 192 17.32 -0.60 -13.95
C VAL A 192 16.30 -0.19 -12.89
N ILE A 193 15.21 0.46 -13.29
CA ILE A 193 14.12 0.86 -12.36
C ILE A 193 13.52 -0.37 -11.68
N ILE A 194 13.15 -1.38 -12.48
CA ILE A 194 12.55 -2.61 -11.94
C ILE A 194 13.55 -3.36 -11.03
N GLY A 195 14.82 -3.40 -11.41
CA GLY A 195 15.88 -4.00 -10.57
C GLY A 195 16.05 -3.27 -9.24
N ALA A 196 16.04 -1.94 -9.25
CA ALA A 196 16.10 -1.12 -8.03
C ALA A 196 14.89 -1.37 -7.13
N CYS A 197 13.69 -1.43 -7.70
CA CYS A 197 12.47 -1.80 -6.97
C CYS A 197 12.58 -3.20 -6.34
N ALA A 198 13.10 -4.16 -7.09
CA ALA A 198 13.30 -5.53 -6.60
C ALA A 198 14.28 -5.58 -5.41
N LEU A 199 15.41 -4.90 -5.52
CA LEU A 199 16.40 -4.82 -4.44
C LEU A 199 15.83 -4.15 -3.19
N PHE A 200 15.01 -3.12 -3.37
CA PHE A 200 14.34 -2.44 -2.28
C PHE A 200 13.32 -3.37 -1.56
N LEU A 201 12.53 -4.15 -2.30
CA LEU A 201 11.63 -5.15 -1.71
C LEU A 201 12.41 -6.22 -0.95
N LEU A 202 13.54 -6.71 -1.48
CA LEU A 202 14.39 -7.68 -0.80
C LEU A 202 14.99 -7.11 0.50
N TYR A 203 15.46 -5.86 0.46
CA TYR A 203 15.95 -5.17 1.66
C TYR A 203 14.86 -5.07 2.74
N LEU A 204 13.68 -4.57 2.38
CA LEU A 204 12.57 -4.44 3.33
C LEU A 204 12.12 -5.80 3.85
N GLY A 205 11.99 -6.79 2.98
CA GLY A 205 11.59 -8.15 3.37
C GLY A 205 12.57 -8.77 4.37
N ALA A 206 13.89 -8.59 4.16
CA ALA A 206 14.90 -9.03 5.10
C ALA A 206 14.81 -8.29 6.44
N ARG A 207 14.66 -6.96 6.42
CA ARG A 207 14.47 -6.15 7.62
C ARG A 207 13.29 -6.66 8.45
N PHE A 208 12.12 -6.82 7.84
CA PHE A 208 10.93 -7.28 8.54
C PHE A 208 11.02 -8.72 9.05
N ALA A 209 11.72 -9.60 8.32
CA ALA A 209 11.97 -10.94 8.82
C ALA A 209 12.87 -10.92 10.07
N LEU A 210 13.89 -10.06 10.09
CA LEU A 210 14.79 -9.91 11.25
C LEU A 210 14.06 -9.26 12.44
N ASP A 211 13.25 -8.23 12.21
CA ASP A 211 12.41 -7.61 13.24
C ASP A 211 11.44 -8.64 13.86
N GLY A 212 10.79 -9.46 13.00
CA GLY A 212 9.84 -10.48 13.45
C GLY A 212 10.42 -11.61 14.29
N VAL A 213 11.74 -11.89 14.16
CA VAL A 213 12.46 -12.84 15.04
C VAL A 213 13.17 -12.16 16.21
N GLY A 214 13.03 -10.85 16.37
CA GLY A 214 13.61 -10.09 17.48
C GLY A 214 15.14 -9.91 17.38
N LEU A 215 15.68 -9.86 16.17
CA LEU A 215 17.11 -9.65 15.91
C LEU A 215 17.46 -8.18 15.60
N LEU A 216 16.50 -7.28 15.54
CA LEU A 216 16.68 -5.82 15.34
C LEU A 216 15.89 -5.02 16.35
#